data_b065d4fdb3f8c571af1737d47e1f7fe4
#
_entry.id   b065d4fdb3f8c571af1737d47e1f7fe4
#
_cell.length_a   1.000
_cell.length_b   1.000
_cell.length_c   1.000
_cell.angle_alpha   90.00
_cell.angle_beta   90.00
_cell.angle_gamma   90.00
#
_symmetry.space_group_name_H-M   'P 1'
#
loop_
_entity.id
_entity.type
_entity.pdbx_description
1 polymer ?
#
loop_
_entity_poly.entity_id
_entity_poly.type
_entity_poly.pdbx_seq_one_letter_code
_entity_poly.pdbx_strand_id
1 'polypeptide(L)'
;PEKRIAGVRNKDFLEIYSEFAGAKAEEQASRCSQCGVPYCQSHCPLHNNIPDWLKLTAEGRLQEAYEASQATNTFPEICGRICPQDRLCEGNCVIEQSGHETVTIGALEKYITDTAWEEGWVKVNTPVNSVDKSVGIIGAGPGGLAAADRLRQEGLEVTIYDRYDRAGGLLTYGIPGFKLEKDVVMRRNEQLEKSGIKFALNTNVGEDITFNEIREKHDFVILATGVYKARELDIPNGDLNGKVAALDYLTASNRLSFGDRVEEFETGTFNASGKKVVVIGGGDTAMDCVRTAVRQGATSVKCLYRRDRENMPGSQREVQNAEEEGVIFEWLTSPKGLSNQLTNTELLNLEAQEGDLKGICLLYTSPS
;
A
#
# COMPACT_ATOMS: atom_id res chain seq x y z
N PRO A 1 -6.04 13.25 12.78
CA PRO A 1 -5.39 12.55 13.89
C PRO A 1 -3.96 13.05 14.10
N GLU A 2 -3.48 12.94 15.33
CA GLU A 2 -2.10 13.31 15.64
C GLU A 2 -1.12 12.28 15.10
N LYS A 3 0.03 12.74 14.66
CA LYS A 3 1.10 11.87 14.16
C LYS A 3 2.03 11.50 15.33
N ARG A 4 2.35 10.23 15.51
CA ARG A 4 3.30 9.74 16.51
C ARG A 4 4.68 10.39 16.29
N ILE A 5 5.37 10.71 17.39
CA ILE A 5 6.69 11.38 17.38
C ILE A 5 7.68 10.53 16.54
N ALA A 6 8.43 11.16 15.62
CA ALA A 6 9.34 10.48 14.70
C ALA A 6 10.35 9.55 15.38
N GLY A 7 10.98 10.00 16.47
CA GLY A 7 11.96 9.21 17.25
C GLY A 7 11.37 7.99 17.99
N VAL A 8 10.04 7.87 18.04
CA VAL A 8 9.34 6.70 18.59
C VAL A 8 8.86 5.80 17.45
N ARG A 9 8.13 6.38 16.49
CA ARG A 9 7.50 5.64 15.41
C ARG A 9 8.48 4.98 14.43
N ASN A 10 9.73 5.49 14.34
CA ASN A 10 10.78 4.90 13.50
C ASN A 10 11.44 3.65 14.10
N LYS A 11 10.97 3.17 15.26
CA LYS A 11 11.50 1.98 15.94
C LYS A 11 10.55 0.79 15.90
N ASP A 12 9.36 0.97 15.36
CA ASP A 12 8.34 -0.07 15.24
C ASP A 12 7.62 -0.02 13.89
N PHE A 13 6.79 -1.02 13.61
CA PHE A 13 6.00 -1.13 12.39
C PHE A 13 4.50 -0.85 12.60
N LEU A 14 4.11 -0.23 13.73
CA LEU A 14 2.74 0.19 13.99
C LEU A 14 2.37 1.41 13.17
N GLU A 15 1.08 1.59 12.87
CA GLU A 15 0.58 2.77 12.14
C GLU A 15 1.04 4.08 12.78
N ILE A 16 1.41 5.05 11.96
CA ILE A 16 2.04 6.29 12.42
C ILE A 16 1.07 7.36 12.89
N TYR A 17 -0.20 7.25 12.55
CA TYR A 17 -1.26 8.16 12.99
C TYR A 17 -2.08 7.52 14.10
N SER A 18 -2.35 8.31 15.15
CA SER A 18 -3.27 7.94 16.21
C SER A 18 -4.72 7.88 15.70
N GLU A 19 -5.60 7.28 16.47
CA GLU A 19 -7.03 7.26 16.18
C GLU A 19 -7.66 8.65 16.37
N PHE A 20 -8.76 8.92 15.66
CA PHE A 20 -9.57 10.09 15.92
C PHE A 20 -10.37 9.91 17.21
N ALA A 21 -10.37 10.94 18.07
CA ALA A 21 -11.43 11.07 19.07
C ALA A 21 -12.75 11.49 18.37
N GLY A 22 -13.88 10.89 18.72
CA GLY A 22 -15.16 11.09 18.06
C GLY A 22 -15.53 12.56 17.85
N ALA A 23 -15.44 13.39 18.87
CA ALA A 23 -15.72 14.84 18.78
C ALA A 23 -14.81 15.57 17.77
N LYS A 24 -13.53 15.15 17.64
CA LYS A 24 -12.63 15.73 16.63
C LYS A 24 -12.95 15.24 15.22
N ALA A 25 -13.46 14.03 15.08
CA ALA A 25 -13.91 13.51 13.79
C ALA A 25 -15.15 14.28 13.29
N GLU A 26 -16.12 14.52 14.16
CA GLU A 26 -17.30 15.34 13.85
C GLU A 26 -16.92 16.78 13.50
N GLU A 27 -16.04 17.41 14.26
CA GLU A 27 -15.51 18.76 13.98
C GLU A 27 -14.82 18.78 12.61
N GLN A 28 -13.95 17.84 12.32
CA GLN A 28 -13.22 17.79 11.06
C GLN A 28 -14.15 17.53 9.86
N ALA A 29 -15.15 16.66 10.02
CA ALA A 29 -16.16 16.37 9.02
C ALA A 29 -17.08 17.57 8.73
N SER A 30 -17.40 18.37 9.77
CA SER A 30 -18.27 19.56 9.64
C SER A 30 -17.63 20.68 8.82
N ARG A 31 -16.31 20.63 8.57
CA ARG A 31 -15.62 21.59 7.68
C ARG A 31 -15.98 21.38 6.21
N CYS A 32 -16.62 20.27 5.84
CA CYS A 32 -17.03 20.01 4.48
C CYS A 32 -18.09 21.02 4.01
N SER A 33 -17.78 21.77 2.93
CA SER A 33 -18.68 22.78 2.37
C SER A 33 -19.88 22.24 1.59
N GLN A 34 -20.06 20.91 1.50
CA GLN A 34 -21.16 20.27 0.77
C GLN A 34 -21.34 20.83 -0.66
N CYS A 35 -20.25 20.83 -1.43
CA CYS A 35 -20.17 21.47 -2.75
C CYS A 35 -21.17 20.88 -3.74
N GLY A 36 -21.85 21.73 -4.52
CA GLY A 36 -22.74 21.30 -5.61
C GLY A 36 -22.00 20.54 -6.73
N VAL A 37 -20.69 20.79 -6.90
CA VAL A 37 -19.76 19.99 -7.72
C VAL A 37 -18.64 19.49 -6.82
N PRO A 38 -18.73 18.27 -6.30
CA PRO A 38 -17.75 17.75 -5.33
C PRO A 38 -16.48 17.27 -6.04
N TYR A 39 -15.46 18.10 -6.15
CA TYR A 39 -14.19 17.74 -6.77
C TYR A 39 -13.48 16.58 -6.04
N CYS A 40 -13.64 16.45 -4.72
CA CYS A 40 -13.15 15.30 -3.98
C CYS A 40 -13.73 13.97 -4.50
N GLN A 41 -15.02 13.95 -4.83
CA GLN A 41 -15.70 12.77 -5.41
C GLN A 41 -15.27 12.55 -6.86
N SER A 42 -15.22 13.60 -7.68
CA SER A 42 -14.87 13.47 -9.09
C SER A 42 -13.42 13.05 -9.32
N HIS A 43 -12.51 13.37 -8.40
CA HIS A 43 -11.11 12.93 -8.45
C HIS A 43 -10.85 11.61 -7.68
N CYS A 44 -11.86 11.07 -7.01
CA CYS A 44 -11.80 9.71 -6.48
C CYS A 44 -12.00 8.71 -7.63
N PRO A 45 -11.07 7.76 -7.89
CA PRO A 45 -11.24 6.76 -8.96
C PRO A 45 -12.50 5.89 -8.81
N LEU A 46 -13.03 5.78 -7.59
CA LEU A 46 -14.26 5.05 -7.29
C LEU A 46 -15.51 5.95 -7.29
N HIS A 47 -15.36 7.25 -7.50
CA HIS A 47 -16.43 8.24 -7.37
C HIS A 47 -17.21 8.11 -6.06
N ASN A 48 -16.47 7.87 -4.95
CA ASN A 48 -17.05 7.63 -3.64
C ASN A 48 -17.87 8.86 -3.16
N ASN A 49 -18.99 8.63 -2.51
CA ASN A 49 -19.95 9.63 -2.01
C ASN A 49 -19.38 10.43 -0.82
N ILE A 50 -18.21 11.04 -1.01
CA ILE A 50 -17.43 11.70 0.04
C ILE A 50 -18.21 12.78 0.77
N PRO A 51 -18.89 13.74 0.10
CA PRO A 51 -19.66 14.76 0.82
C PRO A 51 -20.77 14.20 1.69
N ASP A 52 -21.42 13.12 1.23
CA ASP A 52 -22.57 12.55 1.92
C ASP A 52 -22.14 11.87 3.23
N TRP A 53 -21.12 11.01 3.19
CA TRP A 53 -20.66 10.38 4.42
C TRP A 53 -19.88 11.34 5.35
N LEU A 54 -19.28 12.43 4.84
CA LEU A 54 -18.74 13.50 5.68
C LEU A 54 -19.87 14.23 6.44
N LYS A 55 -20.99 14.53 5.76
CA LYS A 55 -22.16 15.12 6.42
C LYS A 55 -22.71 14.21 7.51
N LEU A 56 -22.90 12.93 7.20
CA LEU A 56 -23.38 11.93 8.16
C LEU A 56 -22.43 11.79 9.37
N THR A 57 -21.12 11.85 9.14
CA THR A 57 -20.11 11.85 10.21
C THR A 57 -20.23 13.09 11.09
N ALA A 58 -20.40 14.28 10.50
CA ALA A 58 -20.59 15.54 11.24
C ALA A 58 -21.89 15.54 12.07
N GLU A 59 -22.89 14.77 11.67
CA GLU A 59 -24.15 14.59 12.39
C GLU A 59 -24.10 13.45 13.43
N GLY A 60 -22.95 12.78 13.60
CA GLY A 60 -22.81 11.62 14.51
C GLY A 60 -23.47 10.33 14.02
N ARG A 61 -23.90 10.27 12.76
CA ARG A 61 -24.59 9.14 12.12
C ARG A 61 -23.57 8.18 11.48
N LEU A 62 -22.68 7.59 12.29
CA LEU A 62 -21.52 6.85 11.81
C LEU A 62 -21.87 5.58 11.04
N GLN A 63 -22.91 4.85 11.45
CA GLN A 63 -23.33 3.63 10.73
C GLN A 63 -23.80 3.97 9.30
N GLU A 64 -24.59 5.02 9.13
CA GLU A 64 -25.03 5.47 7.82
C GLU A 64 -23.87 6.04 6.99
N ALA A 65 -22.92 6.72 7.64
CA ALA A 65 -21.69 7.18 6.98
C ALA A 65 -20.88 6.00 6.42
N TYR A 66 -20.75 4.92 7.21
CA TYR A 66 -20.10 3.70 6.76
C TYR A 66 -20.84 3.06 5.56
N GLU A 67 -22.15 2.92 5.64
CA GLU A 67 -22.97 2.36 4.56
C GLU A 67 -22.82 3.18 3.26
N ALA A 68 -22.80 4.51 3.35
CA ALA A 68 -22.57 5.41 2.22
C ALA A 68 -21.15 5.30 1.64
N SER A 69 -20.14 5.14 2.48
CA SER A 69 -18.75 4.93 2.04
C SER A 69 -18.58 3.59 1.34
N GLN A 70 -19.15 2.53 1.90
CA GLN A 70 -19.02 1.16 1.36
C GLN A 70 -19.83 0.96 0.08
N ALA A 71 -20.85 1.76 -0.19
CA ALA A 71 -21.71 1.61 -1.37
C ALA A 71 -20.94 1.57 -2.69
N THR A 72 -19.87 2.36 -2.81
CA THR A 72 -19.00 2.40 -4.00
C THR A 72 -17.59 1.85 -3.76
N ASN A 73 -17.21 1.57 -2.51
CA ASN A 73 -15.86 1.15 -2.13
C ASN A 73 -15.88 -0.16 -1.33
N THR A 74 -15.30 -1.22 -1.89
CA THR A 74 -15.17 -2.52 -1.20
C THR A 74 -14.25 -2.46 0.02
N PHE A 75 -13.23 -1.56 0.00
CA PHE A 75 -12.16 -1.49 1.00
C PHE A 75 -11.95 -0.08 1.56
N PRO A 76 -12.97 0.55 2.15
CA PRO A 76 -12.83 1.92 2.65
C PRO A 76 -11.76 2.04 3.75
N GLU A 77 -11.58 1.02 4.60
CA GLU A 77 -10.51 0.97 5.61
C GLU A 77 -9.10 1.00 5.02
N ILE A 78 -8.91 0.44 3.83
CA ILE A 78 -7.64 0.44 3.11
C ILE A 78 -7.44 1.76 2.39
N CYS A 79 -8.46 2.24 1.67
CA CYS A 79 -8.40 3.52 0.95
C CYS A 79 -8.13 4.68 1.91
N GLY A 80 -8.76 4.71 3.07
CA GLY A 80 -8.53 5.74 4.09
C GLY A 80 -7.09 5.78 4.62
N ARG A 81 -6.34 4.66 4.53
CA ARG A 81 -4.96 4.55 4.99
C ARG A 81 -3.91 4.83 3.93
N ILE A 82 -4.10 4.30 2.70
CA ILE A 82 -3.01 4.20 1.72
C ILE A 82 -3.23 4.96 0.40
N CYS A 83 -4.42 5.46 0.12
CA CYS A 83 -4.63 6.30 -1.07
C CYS A 83 -3.71 7.53 -1.01
N PRO A 84 -3.17 8.00 -2.14
CA PRO A 84 -2.47 9.28 -2.24
C PRO A 84 -3.50 10.43 -2.22
N GLN A 85 -4.12 10.66 -1.06
CA GLN A 85 -5.24 11.61 -0.90
C GLN A 85 -4.85 13.04 -1.29
N ASP A 86 -3.58 13.41 -1.08
CA ASP A 86 -2.98 14.69 -1.50
C ASP A 86 -3.04 14.94 -3.01
N ARG A 87 -3.19 13.91 -3.81
CA ARG A 87 -3.36 13.96 -5.28
C ARG A 87 -4.77 13.65 -5.75
N LEU A 88 -5.58 13.07 -4.89
CA LEU A 88 -6.94 12.64 -5.17
C LEU A 88 -7.95 13.54 -4.45
N CYS A 89 -8.68 12.98 -3.50
CA CYS A 89 -9.80 13.66 -2.86
C CYS A 89 -9.38 14.89 -2.04
N GLU A 90 -8.36 14.79 -1.19
CA GLU A 90 -7.92 15.90 -0.33
C GLU A 90 -7.29 17.04 -1.13
N GLY A 91 -6.35 16.72 -2.05
CA GLY A 91 -5.69 17.73 -2.88
C GLY A 91 -6.61 18.45 -3.85
N ASN A 92 -7.78 17.87 -4.17
CA ASN A 92 -8.79 18.49 -5.02
C ASN A 92 -10.01 19.00 -4.22
N CYS A 93 -9.91 19.05 -2.90
CA CYS A 93 -10.94 19.66 -2.06
C CYS A 93 -11.00 21.17 -2.32
N VAL A 94 -12.20 21.71 -2.45
CA VAL A 94 -12.41 23.16 -2.67
C VAL A 94 -11.79 23.99 -1.54
N ILE A 95 -11.81 23.50 -0.31
CA ILE A 95 -11.22 24.15 0.85
C ILE A 95 -9.70 24.23 0.70
N GLU A 96 -9.03 23.15 0.26
CA GLU A 96 -7.61 23.14 -0.05
C GLU A 96 -7.28 24.14 -1.15
N GLN A 97 -8.01 24.08 -2.25
CA GLN A 97 -7.82 24.96 -3.40
C GLN A 97 -8.05 26.45 -3.08
N SER A 98 -8.80 26.75 -2.02
CA SER A 98 -9.02 28.13 -1.55
C SER A 98 -7.94 28.63 -0.56
N GLY A 99 -6.89 27.83 -0.31
CA GLY A 99 -5.77 28.17 0.56
C GLY A 99 -6.05 27.94 2.06
N HIS A 100 -7.09 27.17 2.39
CA HIS A 100 -7.36 26.69 3.73
C HIS A 100 -6.94 25.22 3.83
N GLU A 101 -6.56 24.76 5.02
CA GLU A 101 -6.23 23.35 5.21
C GLU A 101 -7.41 22.44 4.87
N THR A 102 -7.17 21.39 4.09
CA THR A 102 -8.20 20.46 3.62
C THR A 102 -8.93 19.73 4.75
N VAL A 103 -10.11 19.18 4.45
CA VAL A 103 -10.74 18.16 5.29
C VAL A 103 -9.89 16.89 5.18
N THR A 104 -9.52 16.29 6.31
CA THR A 104 -8.73 15.04 6.34
C THR A 104 -9.60 13.83 5.98
N ILE A 105 -9.94 13.74 4.69
CA ILE A 105 -10.93 12.79 4.15
C ILE A 105 -10.50 11.34 4.41
N GLY A 106 -9.25 11.01 4.11
CA GLY A 106 -8.75 9.65 4.32
C GLY A 106 -8.76 9.23 5.80
N ALA A 107 -8.36 10.12 6.70
CA ALA A 107 -8.37 9.82 8.12
C ALA A 107 -9.81 9.65 8.67
N LEU A 108 -10.77 10.37 8.12
CA LEU A 108 -12.20 10.20 8.45
C LEU A 108 -12.75 8.90 7.89
N GLU A 109 -12.41 8.52 6.65
CA GLU A 109 -12.80 7.23 6.07
C GLU A 109 -12.24 6.06 6.90
N LYS A 110 -10.97 6.16 7.34
CA LYS A 110 -10.37 5.22 8.30
C LYS A 110 -11.20 5.14 9.58
N TYR A 111 -11.48 6.28 10.22
CA TYR A 111 -12.23 6.35 11.49
C TYR A 111 -13.62 5.72 11.38
N ILE A 112 -14.39 6.10 10.35
CA ILE A 112 -15.73 5.55 10.11
C ILE A 112 -15.67 4.03 9.97
N THR A 113 -14.70 3.53 9.22
CA THR A 113 -14.60 2.10 8.91
C THR A 113 -14.08 1.27 10.08
N ASP A 114 -13.08 1.78 10.81
CA ASP A 114 -12.59 1.10 12.02
C ASP A 114 -13.70 1.01 13.07
N THR A 115 -14.43 2.11 13.31
CA THR A 115 -15.64 2.10 14.16
C THR A 115 -16.66 1.06 13.67
N ALA A 116 -16.88 0.97 12.36
CA ALA A 116 -17.84 -0.02 11.81
C ALA A 116 -17.42 -1.48 12.08
N TRP A 117 -16.12 -1.77 12.08
CA TRP A 117 -15.60 -3.09 12.47
C TRP A 117 -15.75 -3.34 13.96
N GLU A 118 -15.45 -2.38 14.80
CA GLU A 118 -15.55 -2.47 16.28
C GLU A 118 -17.00 -2.68 16.74
N GLU A 119 -17.93 -1.94 16.14
CA GLU A 119 -19.36 -2.00 16.45
C GLU A 119 -20.08 -3.16 15.74
N GLY A 120 -19.38 -3.95 14.92
CA GLY A 120 -19.95 -5.10 14.21
C GLY A 120 -20.92 -4.74 13.07
N TRP A 121 -20.85 -3.53 12.51
CA TRP A 121 -21.71 -3.12 11.38
C TRP A 121 -21.25 -3.70 10.06
N VAL A 122 -20.00 -4.15 9.96
CA VAL A 122 -19.47 -4.79 8.76
C VAL A 122 -20.07 -6.18 8.62
N LYS A 123 -21.02 -6.31 7.70
CA LYS A 123 -21.75 -7.55 7.47
C LYS A 123 -21.06 -8.45 6.45
N VAL A 124 -21.29 -9.74 6.57
CA VAL A 124 -20.95 -10.70 5.52
C VAL A 124 -21.98 -10.55 4.38
N ASN A 125 -21.48 -10.25 3.19
CA ASN A 125 -22.33 -10.10 2.01
C ASN A 125 -22.79 -11.47 1.53
N THR A 126 -24.05 -11.83 1.78
CA THR A 126 -24.68 -13.01 1.19
C THR A 126 -25.61 -12.57 0.08
N PRO A 127 -25.47 -13.11 -1.14
CA PRO A 127 -26.32 -12.73 -2.25
C PRO A 127 -27.78 -13.17 -1.99
N VAL A 128 -28.71 -12.32 -2.37
CA VAL A 128 -30.15 -12.61 -2.24
C VAL A 128 -30.55 -13.74 -3.20
N ASN A 129 -29.96 -13.77 -4.39
CA ASN A 129 -30.20 -14.77 -5.40
C ASN A 129 -28.88 -15.39 -5.85
N SER A 130 -28.87 -16.70 -6.09
CA SER A 130 -27.74 -17.38 -6.71
C SER A 130 -27.91 -17.34 -8.23
N VAL A 131 -26.84 -16.98 -8.92
CA VAL A 131 -26.71 -17.10 -10.37
C VAL A 131 -25.91 -18.37 -10.66
N ASP A 132 -26.46 -19.25 -11.50
CA ASP A 132 -25.79 -20.51 -11.90
C ASP A 132 -24.65 -20.20 -12.91
N LYS A 133 -23.68 -19.41 -12.45
CA LYS A 133 -22.47 -19.00 -13.16
C LYS A 133 -21.30 -18.88 -12.20
N SER A 134 -20.14 -19.25 -12.68
CA SER A 134 -18.88 -19.21 -11.93
C SER A 134 -17.81 -18.34 -12.56
N VAL A 135 -17.00 -17.73 -11.71
CA VAL A 135 -15.86 -16.88 -12.12
C VAL A 135 -14.58 -17.35 -11.43
N GLY A 136 -13.56 -17.63 -12.23
CA GLY A 136 -12.20 -17.82 -11.76
C GLY A 136 -11.43 -16.49 -11.82
N ILE A 137 -10.82 -16.06 -10.72
CA ILE A 137 -10.00 -14.85 -10.67
C ILE A 137 -8.56 -15.26 -10.42
N ILE A 138 -7.63 -14.82 -11.27
CA ILE A 138 -6.21 -15.08 -11.11
C ILE A 138 -5.55 -13.86 -10.48
N GLY A 139 -5.16 -13.99 -9.22
CA GLY A 139 -4.57 -12.95 -8.38
C GLY A 139 -5.48 -12.49 -7.24
N ALA A 140 -5.04 -12.70 -6.01
CA ALA A 140 -5.72 -12.27 -4.77
C ALA A 140 -5.26 -10.89 -4.27
N GLY A 141 -4.76 -10.03 -5.16
CA GLY A 141 -4.46 -8.64 -4.86
C GLY A 141 -5.74 -7.78 -4.77
N PRO A 142 -5.62 -6.46 -4.46
CA PRO A 142 -6.80 -5.61 -4.24
C PRO A 142 -7.77 -5.60 -5.41
N GLY A 143 -7.29 -5.65 -6.65
CA GLY A 143 -8.16 -5.72 -7.84
C GLY A 143 -8.97 -7.00 -7.91
N GLY A 144 -8.32 -8.16 -7.65
CA GLY A 144 -9.00 -9.46 -7.63
C GLY A 144 -10.00 -9.59 -6.48
N LEU A 145 -9.63 -9.12 -5.29
CA LEU A 145 -10.51 -9.13 -4.12
C LEU A 145 -11.75 -8.24 -4.32
N ALA A 146 -11.56 -7.03 -4.88
CA ALA A 146 -12.68 -6.13 -5.17
C ALA A 146 -13.62 -6.70 -6.23
N ALA A 147 -13.07 -7.29 -7.30
CA ALA A 147 -13.87 -7.98 -8.32
C ALA A 147 -14.65 -9.14 -7.71
N ALA A 148 -13.99 -9.95 -6.87
CA ALA A 148 -14.61 -11.09 -6.21
C ALA A 148 -15.80 -10.67 -5.32
N ASP A 149 -15.63 -9.62 -4.51
CA ASP A 149 -16.69 -9.12 -3.65
C ASP A 149 -17.91 -8.67 -4.47
N ARG A 150 -17.69 -7.85 -5.50
CA ARG A 150 -18.79 -7.37 -6.35
C ARG A 150 -19.50 -8.49 -7.09
N LEU A 151 -18.77 -9.43 -7.67
CA LEU A 151 -19.36 -10.57 -8.37
C LEU A 151 -20.12 -11.50 -7.40
N ARG A 152 -19.60 -11.67 -6.21
CA ARG A 152 -20.29 -12.46 -5.18
C ARG A 152 -21.58 -11.81 -4.73
N GLN A 153 -21.63 -10.49 -4.58
CA GLN A 153 -22.85 -9.74 -4.26
C GLN A 153 -23.93 -9.94 -5.35
N GLU A 154 -23.52 -10.03 -6.62
CA GLU A 154 -24.41 -10.33 -7.76
C GLU A 154 -24.82 -11.82 -7.84
N GLY A 155 -24.38 -12.66 -6.91
CA GLY A 155 -24.79 -14.06 -6.79
C GLY A 155 -23.98 -15.08 -7.54
N LEU A 156 -22.87 -14.70 -8.17
CA LEU A 156 -21.98 -15.63 -8.87
C LEU A 156 -21.14 -16.46 -7.88
N GLU A 157 -20.76 -17.66 -8.29
CA GLU A 157 -19.73 -18.42 -7.60
C GLU A 157 -18.35 -17.88 -7.97
N VAL A 158 -17.52 -17.56 -6.97
CA VAL A 158 -16.20 -16.96 -7.19
C VAL A 158 -15.11 -17.79 -6.55
N THR A 159 -14.09 -18.12 -7.33
CA THR A 159 -12.85 -18.74 -6.86
C THR A 159 -11.65 -17.88 -7.26
N ILE A 160 -10.81 -17.52 -6.28
CA ILE A 160 -9.58 -16.75 -6.49
C ILE A 160 -8.39 -17.71 -6.41
N TYR A 161 -7.52 -17.68 -7.40
CA TYR A 161 -6.26 -18.42 -7.47
C TYR A 161 -5.10 -17.47 -7.22
N ASP A 162 -4.22 -17.79 -6.27
CA ASP A 162 -3.03 -17.00 -6.01
C ASP A 162 -1.84 -17.88 -5.62
N ARG A 163 -0.66 -17.51 -6.09
CA ARG A 163 0.60 -18.21 -5.81
C ARG A 163 1.07 -18.08 -4.37
N TYR A 164 0.62 -17.04 -3.66
CA TYR A 164 1.00 -16.79 -2.28
C TYR A 164 0.12 -17.58 -1.28
N ASP A 165 0.64 -17.73 -0.09
CA ASP A 165 0.00 -18.42 1.03
C ASP A 165 -1.08 -17.58 1.73
N ARG A 166 -1.14 -16.27 1.44
CA ARG A 166 -2.15 -15.33 1.99
C ARG A 166 -2.69 -14.43 0.89
N ALA A 167 -3.98 -14.15 0.95
CA ALA A 167 -4.63 -13.18 0.07
C ALA A 167 -4.25 -11.74 0.46
N GLY A 168 -4.44 -10.80 -0.46
CA GLY A 168 -4.17 -9.38 -0.30
C GLY A 168 -3.11 -8.84 -1.27
N GLY A 169 -2.30 -9.72 -1.88
CA GLY A 169 -1.25 -9.30 -2.81
C GLY A 169 -0.31 -8.27 -2.18
N LEU A 170 -0.13 -7.10 -2.81
CA LEU A 170 0.74 -6.05 -2.28
C LEU A 170 0.21 -5.40 -0.99
N LEU A 171 -1.07 -5.49 -0.66
CA LEU A 171 -1.59 -5.05 0.65
C LEU A 171 -0.96 -5.87 1.79
N THR A 172 -0.76 -7.15 1.54
CA THR A 172 -0.17 -8.11 2.49
C THR A 172 1.36 -8.08 2.43
N TYR A 173 1.95 -8.16 1.23
CA TYR A 173 3.37 -8.39 1.04
C TYR A 173 4.18 -7.18 0.62
N GLY A 174 3.55 -6.12 0.08
CA GLY A 174 4.23 -4.92 -0.40
C GLY A 174 4.22 -3.76 0.59
N ILE A 175 3.05 -3.40 1.09
CA ILE A 175 2.87 -2.22 1.95
C ILE A 175 3.31 -2.53 3.39
N PRO A 176 4.20 -1.74 4.00
CA PRO A 176 4.63 -1.97 5.38
C PRO A 176 3.54 -1.72 6.42
N GLY A 177 3.65 -2.41 7.59
CA GLY A 177 2.71 -2.32 8.70
C GLY A 177 2.47 -0.89 9.19
N PHE A 178 3.50 -0.03 9.18
CA PHE A 178 3.38 1.37 9.61
C PHE A 178 2.49 2.26 8.72
N LYS A 179 2.07 1.75 7.56
CA LYS A 179 1.05 2.37 6.67
C LYS A 179 -0.26 1.60 6.68
N LEU A 180 -0.18 0.27 6.76
CA LEU A 180 -1.33 -0.62 6.74
C LEU A 180 -1.05 -1.85 7.59
N GLU A 181 -1.61 -1.90 8.78
CA GLU A 181 -1.51 -3.04 9.67
C GLU A 181 -2.12 -4.29 9.03
N LYS A 182 -1.47 -5.43 9.22
CA LYS A 182 -1.83 -6.66 8.51
C LYS A 182 -3.19 -7.22 8.95
N ASP A 183 -3.55 -7.00 10.20
CA ASP A 183 -4.84 -7.41 10.74
C ASP A 183 -6.03 -6.75 10.00
N VAL A 184 -5.84 -5.50 9.53
CA VAL A 184 -6.84 -4.80 8.71
C VAL A 184 -7.10 -5.54 7.39
N VAL A 185 -6.05 -6.07 6.75
CA VAL A 185 -6.19 -6.85 5.51
C VAL A 185 -6.75 -8.24 5.81
N MET A 186 -6.25 -8.89 6.86
CA MET A 186 -6.68 -10.26 7.21
C MET A 186 -8.14 -10.31 7.61
N ARG A 187 -8.64 -9.38 8.46
CA ARG A 187 -10.07 -9.33 8.82
C ARG A 187 -10.99 -9.17 7.59
N ARG A 188 -10.55 -8.42 6.58
CA ARG A 188 -11.31 -8.26 5.32
C ARG A 188 -11.29 -9.54 4.49
N ASN A 189 -10.16 -10.21 4.40
CA ASN A 189 -10.05 -11.50 3.69
C ASN A 189 -10.98 -12.56 4.32
N GLU A 190 -11.01 -12.63 5.65
CA GLU A 190 -11.93 -13.52 6.37
C GLU A 190 -13.41 -13.19 6.10
N GLN A 191 -13.75 -11.92 6.04
CA GLN A 191 -15.12 -11.48 5.74
C GLN A 191 -15.51 -11.90 4.30
N LEU A 192 -14.60 -11.77 3.33
CA LEU A 192 -14.79 -12.21 1.95
C LEU A 192 -14.94 -13.73 1.86
N GLU A 193 -14.13 -14.49 2.58
CA GLU A 193 -14.26 -15.95 2.66
C GLU A 193 -15.60 -16.37 3.26
N LYS A 194 -16.02 -15.74 4.37
CA LYS A 194 -17.33 -15.96 4.98
C LYS A 194 -18.51 -15.64 4.05
N SER A 195 -18.32 -14.74 3.07
CA SER A 195 -19.33 -14.46 2.03
C SER A 195 -19.47 -15.57 0.98
N GLY A 196 -18.60 -16.59 1.04
CA GLY A 196 -18.60 -17.74 0.14
C GLY A 196 -17.63 -17.62 -1.05
N ILE A 197 -16.73 -16.64 -1.05
CA ILE A 197 -15.61 -16.60 -1.99
C ILE A 197 -14.61 -17.69 -1.61
N LYS A 198 -14.21 -18.51 -2.59
CA LYS A 198 -13.25 -19.59 -2.42
C LYS A 198 -11.83 -19.10 -2.74
N PHE A 199 -10.87 -19.36 -1.86
CA PHE A 199 -9.46 -19.03 -2.05
C PHE A 199 -8.65 -20.31 -2.32
N ALA A 200 -8.08 -20.41 -3.53
CA ALA A 200 -7.09 -21.42 -3.90
C ALA A 200 -5.70 -20.77 -3.83
N LEU A 201 -5.18 -20.65 -2.61
CA LEU A 201 -3.85 -20.09 -2.31
C LEU A 201 -2.77 -21.13 -2.57
N ASN A 202 -1.47 -20.72 -2.60
CA ASN A 202 -0.34 -21.54 -2.98
C ASN A 202 -0.54 -22.24 -4.35
N THR A 203 -1.21 -21.55 -5.27
CA THR A 203 -1.54 -22.08 -6.60
C THR A 203 -0.97 -21.15 -7.67
N ASN A 204 0.17 -21.52 -8.23
CA ASN A 204 0.83 -20.77 -9.30
C ASN A 204 0.24 -21.16 -10.65
N VAL A 205 -0.52 -20.26 -11.24
CA VAL A 205 -1.14 -20.50 -12.56
C VAL A 205 -0.08 -20.51 -13.64
N GLY A 206 -0.02 -21.58 -14.39
CA GLY A 206 1.02 -21.89 -15.37
C GLY A 206 2.02 -22.96 -14.92
N GLU A 207 2.05 -23.26 -13.62
CA GLU A 207 2.90 -24.32 -13.03
C GLU A 207 2.03 -25.39 -12.37
N ASP A 208 1.24 -25.04 -11.33
CA ASP A 208 0.41 -25.97 -10.56
C ASP A 208 -0.93 -26.25 -11.24
N ILE A 209 -1.48 -25.28 -11.95
CA ILE A 209 -2.71 -25.37 -12.75
C ILE A 209 -2.54 -24.54 -14.03
N THR A 210 -2.95 -25.07 -15.15
CA THR A 210 -2.89 -24.34 -16.40
C THR A 210 -4.03 -23.33 -16.53
N PHE A 211 -3.82 -22.28 -17.33
CA PHE A 211 -4.87 -21.32 -17.64
C PHE A 211 -6.08 -21.97 -18.34
N ASN A 212 -5.85 -23.01 -19.18
CA ASN A 212 -6.93 -23.73 -19.84
C ASN A 212 -7.79 -24.52 -18.85
N GLU A 213 -7.20 -25.17 -17.85
CA GLU A 213 -7.95 -25.86 -16.80
C GLU A 213 -8.84 -24.91 -16.01
N ILE A 214 -8.39 -23.67 -15.74
CA ILE A 214 -9.22 -22.65 -15.09
C ILE A 214 -10.37 -22.23 -16.03
N ARG A 215 -10.11 -22.05 -17.31
CA ARG A 215 -11.15 -21.72 -18.31
C ARG A 215 -12.21 -22.80 -18.47
N GLU A 216 -11.84 -24.06 -18.29
CA GLU A 216 -12.77 -25.19 -18.35
C GLU A 216 -13.62 -25.32 -17.08
N LYS A 217 -13.07 -24.88 -15.93
CA LYS A 217 -13.76 -24.94 -14.65
C LYS A 217 -14.77 -23.81 -14.43
N HIS A 218 -14.60 -22.68 -15.13
CA HIS A 218 -15.36 -21.46 -14.86
C HIS A 218 -15.99 -20.91 -16.15
N ASP A 219 -17.19 -20.32 -16.02
CA ASP A 219 -17.84 -19.63 -17.13
C ASP A 219 -17.06 -18.39 -17.58
N PHE A 220 -16.40 -17.71 -16.64
CA PHE A 220 -15.59 -16.51 -16.89
C PHE A 220 -14.28 -16.57 -16.15
N VAL A 221 -13.26 -15.90 -16.69
CA VAL A 221 -11.95 -15.74 -16.02
C VAL A 221 -11.53 -14.28 -16.04
N ILE A 222 -11.09 -13.78 -14.88
CA ILE A 222 -10.53 -12.44 -14.71
C ILE A 222 -9.05 -12.54 -14.37
N LEU A 223 -8.22 -11.77 -15.08
CA LEU A 223 -6.79 -11.64 -14.81
C LEU A 223 -6.55 -10.40 -13.92
N ALA A 224 -6.12 -10.61 -12.69
CA ALA A 224 -5.83 -9.56 -11.70
C ALA A 224 -4.43 -9.75 -11.07
N THR A 225 -3.46 -10.20 -11.88
CA THR A 225 -2.12 -10.65 -11.44
C THR A 225 -1.22 -9.53 -10.94
N GLY A 226 -1.56 -8.26 -11.16
CA GLY A 226 -0.70 -7.13 -10.82
C GLY A 226 0.56 -7.06 -11.68
N VAL A 227 1.54 -6.29 -11.23
CA VAL A 227 2.85 -6.11 -11.90
C VAL A 227 3.96 -6.41 -10.90
N TYR A 228 4.66 -7.52 -11.09
CA TYR A 228 5.74 -7.99 -10.20
C TYR A 228 7.13 -7.90 -10.83
N LYS A 229 7.23 -7.83 -12.17
CA LYS A 229 8.53 -7.74 -12.85
C LYS A 229 9.13 -6.36 -12.62
N ALA A 230 10.18 -6.30 -11.81
CA ALA A 230 10.97 -5.08 -11.62
C ALA A 230 11.65 -4.70 -12.95
N ARG A 231 11.84 -3.39 -13.16
CA ARG A 231 12.75 -2.92 -14.21
C ARG A 231 14.18 -3.12 -13.72
N GLU A 232 15.05 -3.57 -14.59
CA GLU A 232 16.46 -3.66 -14.28
C GLU A 232 17.11 -2.27 -14.32
N LEU A 233 18.10 -2.08 -13.46
CA LEU A 233 18.95 -0.92 -13.50
C LEU A 233 20.14 -1.23 -14.40
N ASP A 234 20.11 -0.72 -15.62
CA ASP A 234 21.19 -0.87 -16.60
C ASP A 234 22.28 0.17 -16.31
N ILE A 235 23.20 -0.21 -15.43
CA ILE A 235 24.40 0.59 -15.06
C ILE A 235 25.60 -0.32 -14.92
N PRO A 236 26.84 0.20 -15.12
CA PRO A 236 28.06 -0.54 -14.89
C PRO A 236 28.08 -1.22 -13.52
N ASN A 237 28.51 -2.48 -13.52
CA ASN A 237 28.57 -3.36 -12.31
C ASN A 237 27.23 -3.58 -11.62
N GLY A 238 26.12 -3.50 -12.37
CA GLY A 238 24.77 -3.76 -11.86
C GLY A 238 24.58 -5.15 -11.25
N ASP A 239 25.52 -6.07 -11.38
CA ASP A 239 25.47 -7.46 -10.87
C ASP A 239 26.19 -7.63 -9.53
N LEU A 240 26.72 -6.56 -8.92
CA LEU A 240 27.33 -6.68 -7.59
C LEU A 240 26.36 -7.13 -6.52
N ASN A 241 26.84 -7.99 -5.62
CA ASN A 241 26.09 -8.41 -4.45
C ASN A 241 25.67 -7.21 -3.60
N GLY A 242 24.49 -7.27 -2.99
CA GLY A 242 23.89 -6.17 -2.22
C GLY A 242 22.90 -5.32 -3.01
N LYS A 243 22.70 -5.59 -4.31
CA LYS A 243 21.58 -5.08 -5.08
C LYS A 243 20.34 -5.94 -4.79
N VAL A 244 19.25 -5.33 -4.36
CA VAL A 244 18.02 -6.00 -3.97
C VAL A 244 16.82 -5.34 -4.66
N ALA A 245 15.91 -6.14 -5.21
CA ALA A 245 14.65 -5.62 -5.72
C ALA A 245 13.75 -5.16 -4.56
N ALA A 246 13.12 -4.01 -4.72
CA ALA A 246 12.31 -3.40 -3.67
C ALA A 246 11.17 -4.30 -3.18
N LEU A 247 10.49 -5.00 -4.10
CA LEU A 247 9.39 -5.90 -3.73
C LEU A 247 9.87 -7.11 -2.94
N ASP A 248 11.02 -7.68 -3.27
CA ASP A 248 11.60 -8.82 -2.54
C ASP A 248 11.95 -8.40 -1.12
N TYR A 249 12.57 -7.23 -0.96
CA TYR A 249 12.90 -6.65 0.34
C TYR A 249 11.66 -6.38 1.20
N LEU A 250 10.63 -5.74 0.63
CA LEU A 250 9.38 -5.45 1.34
C LEU A 250 8.60 -6.74 1.66
N THR A 251 8.57 -7.71 0.74
CA THR A 251 7.94 -9.00 0.95
C THR A 251 8.60 -9.74 2.12
N ALA A 252 9.94 -9.78 2.15
CA ALA A 252 10.69 -10.37 3.24
C ALA A 252 10.37 -9.69 4.59
N SER A 253 10.39 -8.35 4.62
CA SER A 253 10.06 -7.57 5.83
C SER A 253 8.62 -7.79 6.30
N ASN A 254 7.66 -7.85 5.38
CA ASN A 254 6.26 -8.09 5.73
C ASN A 254 6.03 -9.54 6.20
N ARG A 255 6.73 -10.54 5.62
CA ARG A 255 6.67 -11.93 6.09
C ARG A 255 7.15 -12.06 7.54
N LEU A 256 8.20 -11.34 7.91
CA LEU A 256 8.67 -11.31 9.31
C LEU A 256 7.60 -10.78 10.27
N SER A 257 6.79 -9.80 9.85
CA SER A 257 5.71 -9.27 10.70
C SER A 257 4.58 -10.29 10.95
N PHE A 258 4.46 -11.33 10.11
CA PHE A 258 3.60 -12.49 10.34
C PHE A 258 4.26 -13.59 11.18
N GLY A 259 5.54 -13.43 11.57
CA GLY A 259 6.32 -14.46 12.26
C GLY A 259 6.88 -15.53 11.32
N ASP A 260 6.85 -15.34 10.01
CA ASP A 260 7.42 -16.25 9.04
C ASP A 260 8.95 -16.25 9.15
N ARG A 261 9.55 -17.42 8.92
CA ARG A 261 11.00 -17.51 8.75
C ARG A 261 11.38 -17.06 7.34
N VAL A 262 12.34 -16.15 7.24
CA VAL A 262 12.86 -15.62 5.97
C VAL A 262 14.37 -15.80 5.94
N GLU A 263 14.86 -16.74 5.14
CA GLU A 263 16.27 -17.13 5.08
C GLU A 263 17.16 -15.95 4.65
N GLU A 264 16.73 -15.18 3.66
CA GLU A 264 17.47 -14.00 3.15
C GLU A 264 17.59 -12.90 4.20
N PHE A 265 16.68 -12.85 5.16
CA PHE A 265 16.79 -11.94 6.29
C PHE A 265 17.78 -12.46 7.33
N GLU A 266 17.75 -13.77 7.63
CA GLU A 266 18.67 -14.43 8.56
C GLU A 266 20.12 -14.37 8.05
N THR A 267 20.35 -14.59 6.77
CA THR A 267 21.67 -14.47 6.12
C THR A 267 22.15 -13.02 5.96
N GLY A 268 21.26 -12.05 6.21
CA GLY A 268 21.56 -10.64 6.13
C GLY A 268 21.35 -10.01 4.75
N THR A 269 20.95 -10.76 3.73
CA THR A 269 20.73 -10.21 2.38
C THR A 269 19.66 -9.14 2.38
N PHE A 270 18.52 -9.37 3.04
CA PHE A 270 17.39 -8.44 3.12
C PHE A 270 17.28 -7.72 4.48
N ASN A 271 18.33 -7.78 5.30
CA ASN A 271 18.38 -7.12 6.60
C ASN A 271 19.22 -5.85 6.52
N ALA A 272 18.61 -4.70 6.75
CA ALA A 272 19.26 -3.40 6.71
C ALA A 272 20.00 -3.03 8.01
N SER A 273 19.87 -3.82 9.08
CA SER A 273 20.47 -3.54 10.39
C SER A 273 21.98 -3.34 10.30
N GLY A 274 22.48 -2.21 10.82
CA GLY A 274 23.88 -1.86 10.82
C GLY A 274 24.48 -1.48 9.46
N LYS A 275 23.66 -1.44 8.38
CA LYS A 275 24.11 -1.16 7.02
C LYS A 275 23.83 0.27 6.59
N LYS A 276 24.57 0.76 5.60
CA LYS A 276 24.23 1.95 4.82
C LYS A 276 23.33 1.53 3.66
N VAL A 277 22.16 2.15 3.55
CA VAL A 277 21.15 1.80 2.55
C VAL A 277 20.97 2.94 1.56
N VAL A 278 20.97 2.61 0.29
CA VAL A 278 20.65 3.54 -0.81
C VAL A 278 19.43 2.99 -1.55
N VAL A 279 18.40 3.81 -1.67
CA VAL A 279 17.20 3.50 -2.47
C VAL A 279 17.20 4.34 -3.72
N ILE A 280 17.07 3.72 -4.87
CA ILE A 280 17.01 4.39 -6.18
C ILE A 280 15.58 4.39 -6.66
N GLY A 281 14.92 5.55 -6.66
CA GLY A 281 13.54 5.70 -7.10
C GLY A 281 12.80 6.77 -6.32
N GLY A 282 11.63 7.18 -6.81
CA GLY A 282 10.85 8.27 -6.22
C GLY A 282 9.35 7.96 -6.09
N GLY A 283 8.92 6.70 -6.21
CA GLY A 283 7.54 6.28 -5.98
C GLY A 283 7.25 5.92 -4.52
N ASP A 284 5.99 5.66 -4.20
CA ASP A 284 5.57 5.27 -2.85
C ASP A 284 6.29 4.02 -2.34
N THR A 285 6.59 3.06 -3.22
CA THR A 285 7.39 1.89 -2.84
C THR A 285 8.82 2.25 -2.42
N ALA A 286 9.43 3.29 -3.02
CA ALA A 286 10.73 3.78 -2.56
C ALA A 286 10.61 4.37 -1.15
N MET A 287 9.52 5.09 -0.86
CA MET A 287 9.23 5.59 0.50
C MET A 287 9.02 4.44 1.49
N ASP A 288 8.35 3.39 1.08
CA ASP A 288 8.18 2.18 1.89
C ASP A 288 9.54 1.51 2.19
N CYS A 289 10.44 1.42 1.21
CA CYS A 289 11.77 0.86 1.39
C CYS A 289 12.65 1.68 2.33
N VAL A 290 12.75 3.01 2.13
CA VAL A 290 13.61 3.86 2.99
C VAL A 290 13.14 3.85 4.43
N ARG A 291 11.84 3.92 4.65
CA ARG A 291 11.24 3.92 6.00
C ARG A 291 11.35 2.56 6.67
N THR A 292 11.25 1.47 5.91
CA THR A 292 11.51 0.10 6.39
C THR A 292 12.98 -0.05 6.81
N ALA A 293 13.92 0.44 6.00
CA ALA A 293 15.34 0.35 6.32
C ALA A 293 15.71 1.12 7.60
N VAL A 294 15.10 2.30 7.82
CA VAL A 294 15.24 3.04 9.10
C VAL A 294 14.79 2.17 10.27
N ARG A 295 13.61 1.55 10.18
CA ARG A 295 13.04 0.70 11.24
C ARG A 295 13.83 -0.57 11.50
N GLN A 296 14.49 -1.09 10.49
CA GLN A 296 15.42 -2.24 10.64
C GLN A 296 16.75 -1.84 11.28
N GLY A 297 17.01 -0.55 11.53
CA GLY A 297 18.23 -0.09 12.18
C GLY A 297 19.40 0.13 11.23
N ALA A 298 19.15 0.56 9.99
CA ALA A 298 20.19 1.02 9.10
C ALA A 298 20.98 2.20 9.71
N THR A 299 22.29 2.24 9.51
CA THR A 299 23.15 3.32 10.02
C THR A 299 23.00 4.63 9.25
N SER A 300 22.61 4.54 7.98
CA SER A 300 22.19 5.67 7.16
C SER A 300 21.27 5.17 6.04
N VAL A 301 20.30 6.00 5.67
CA VAL A 301 19.40 5.72 4.55
C VAL A 301 19.35 6.93 3.63
N LYS A 302 19.66 6.71 2.36
CA LYS A 302 19.58 7.72 1.31
C LYS A 302 18.61 7.31 0.22
N CYS A 303 17.86 8.28 -0.30
CA CYS A 303 17.00 8.13 -1.46
C CYS A 303 17.54 8.94 -2.62
N LEU A 304 17.90 8.30 -3.72
CA LEU A 304 18.36 8.96 -4.93
C LEU A 304 17.21 9.10 -5.91
N TYR A 305 16.91 10.32 -6.32
CA TYR A 305 15.87 10.57 -7.30
C TYR A 305 16.32 11.50 -8.42
N ARG A 306 16.09 11.08 -9.67
CA ARG A 306 16.58 11.75 -10.88
C ARG A 306 15.95 13.11 -11.18
N ARG A 307 14.81 13.44 -10.55
CA ARG A 307 14.12 14.74 -10.67
C ARG A 307 14.14 15.48 -9.34
N ASP A 308 13.54 16.64 -9.30
CA ASP A 308 13.31 17.41 -8.09
C ASP A 308 12.17 16.84 -7.23
N ARG A 309 11.95 17.46 -6.09
CA ARG A 309 10.92 17.09 -5.13
C ARG A 309 9.51 17.22 -5.71
N GLU A 310 9.25 18.32 -6.43
CA GLU A 310 7.91 18.63 -6.97
C GLU A 310 7.47 17.60 -8.02
N ASN A 311 8.41 17.09 -8.81
CA ASN A 311 8.18 16.09 -9.83
C ASN A 311 8.31 14.64 -9.33
N MET A 312 8.40 14.43 -8.01
CA MET A 312 8.45 13.10 -7.44
C MET A 312 7.08 12.41 -7.50
N PRO A 313 6.98 11.15 -8.01
CA PRO A 313 5.70 10.45 -8.12
C PRO A 313 5.16 9.94 -6.80
N GLY A 314 5.96 9.82 -5.76
CA GLY A 314 5.52 9.46 -4.40
C GLY A 314 4.69 10.55 -3.73
N SER A 315 3.81 10.18 -2.81
CA SER A 315 3.05 11.14 -2.00
C SER A 315 3.99 12.08 -1.23
N GLN A 316 3.74 13.38 -1.31
CA GLN A 316 4.54 14.39 -0.59
C GLN A 316 4.48 14.18 0.93
N ARG A 317 3.35 13.66 1.42
CA ARG A 317 3.18 13.27 2.83
C ARG A 317 4.15 12.15 3.23
N GLU A 318 4.34 11.15 2.37
CA GLU A 318 5.28 10.05 2.62
C GLU A 318 6.74 10.50 2.52
N VAL A 319 7.06 11.42 1.61
CA VAL A 319 8.38 12.07 1.53
C VAL A 319 8.68 12.80 2.84
N GLN A 320 7.75 13.62 3.31
CA GLN A 320 7.89 14.34 4.59
C GLN A 320 8.06 13.37 5.77
N ASN A 321 7.26 12.30 5.82
CA ASN A 321 7.39 11.28 6.85
C ASN A 321 8.78 10.63 6.86
N ALA A 322 9.35 10.36 5.69
CA ALA A 322 10.68 9.79 5.55
C ALA A 322 11.78 10.77 6.00
N GLU A 323 11.67 12.06 5.64
CA GLU A 323 12.59 13.12 6.11
C GLU A 323 12.57 13.25 7.64
N GLU A 324 11.37 13.29 8.24
CA GLU A 324 11.21 13.34 9.69
C GLU A 324 11.84 12.11 10.41
N GLU A 325 11.85 10.96 9.75
CA GLU A 325 12.43 9.70 10.22
C GLU A 325 13.95 9.60 9.96
N GLY A 326 14.58 10.63 9.35
CA GLY A 326 16.02 10.75 9.17
C GLY A 326 16.53 10.26 7.81
N VAL A 327 15.66 10.04 6.83
CA VAL A 327 16.07 9.71 5.47
C VAL A 327 16.66 10.94 4.76
N ILE A 328 17.77 10.77 4.08
CA ILE A 328 18.45 11.82 3.29
C ILE A 328 18.03 11.67 1.83
N PHE A 329 17.46 12.73 1.25
CA PHE A 329 17.11 12.76 -0.17
C PHE A 329 18.20 13.46 -1.00
N GLU A 330 18.66 12.81 -2.06
CA GLU A 330 19.55 13.34 -3.07
C GLU A 330 18.74 13.55 -4.36
N TRP A 331 18.27 14.78 -4.54
CA TRP A 331 17.48 15.18 -5.70
C TRP A 331 18.35 15.39 -6.94
N LEU A 332 17.76 15.33 -8.14
CA LEU A 332 18.45 15.52 -9.42
C LEU A 332 19.65 14.59 -9.60
N THR A 333 19.60 13.42 -8.95
CA THR A 333 20.69 12.48 -8.85
C THR A 333 20.32 11.13 -9.46
N SER A 334 21.19 10.63 -10.34
CA SER A 334 21.09 9.29 -10.92
C SER A 334 22.41 8.53 -10.72
N PRO A 335 22.36 7.24 -10.37
CA PRO A 335 23.56 6.44 -10.24
C PRO A 335 24.23 6.24 -11.61
N LYS A 336 25.56 6.32 -11.67
CA LYS A 336 26.33 6.03 -12.87
C LYS A 336 26.89 4.61 -12.90
N GLY A 337 26.96 3.95 -11.76
CA GLY A 337 27.49 2.61 -11.59
C GLY A 337 27.46 2.17 -10.13
N LEU A 338 27.77 0.92 -9.84
CA LEU A 338 27.95 0.39 -8.49
C LEU A 338 29.43 0.13 -8.21
N SER A 339 29.86 0.29 -6.94
CA SER A 339 31.22 0.08 -6.48
C SER A 339 31.25 -0.63 -5.15
N ASN A 340 32.27 -1.44 -4.91
CA ASN A 340 32.56 -2.07 -3.62
C ASN A 340 33.30 -1.16 -2.62
N GLN A 341 33.75 0.02 -3.05
CA GLN A 341 34.44 1.00 -2.22
C GLN A 341 33.51 2.17 -1.87
N LEU A 342 32.91 2.13 -0.67
CA LEU A 342 32.14 3.25 -0.12
C LEU A 342 33.09 4.16 0.67
N THR A 343 33.64 5.19 0.04
CA THR A 343 34.22 6.33 0.75
C THR A 343 33.16 7.39 0.97
N ASN A 344 33.18 8.10 2.11
CA ASN A 344 32.17 9.04 2.54
C ASN A 344 31.88 10.23 1.59
N THR A 345 32.70 10.41 0.55
CA THR A 345 32.62 11.54 -0.38
C THR A 345 32.14 11.12 -1.78
N GLU A 346 31.99 9.83 -2.08
CA GLU A 346 31.91 9.30 -3.45
C GLU A 346 30.58 8.59 -3.78
N LEU A 347 29.53 8.77 -2.99
CA LEU A 347 28.18 8.33 -3.38
C LEU A 347 27.68 8.99 -4.67
N LEU A 348 28.35 10.03 -5.13
CA LEU A 348 28.10 10.73 -6.41
C LEU A 348 28.88 10.14 -7.59
N ASN A 349 29.93 9.37 -7.35
CA ASN A 349 30.76 8.71 -8.37
C ASN A 349 30.99 7.26 -7.97
N LEU A 350 30.00 6.41 -8.24
CA LEU A 350 30.11 4.97 -8.00
C LEU A 350 30.94 4.34 -9.13
N GLU A 351 32.26 4.27 -8.98
CA GLU A 351 33.17 3.52 -9.86
C GLU A 351 33.54 2.19 -9.22
N ALA A 352 33.60 1.12 -10.01
CA ALA A 352 33.77 -0.23 -9.52
C ALA A 352 35.18 -0.80 -9.60
N GLN A 353 35.49 -1.63 -8.62
CA GLN A 353 36.43 -2.74 -8.67
C GLN A 353 35.81 -3.98 -7.96
N GLU A 354 36.28 -5.19 -8.31
CA GLU A 354 35.72 -6.48 -7.87
C GLU A 354 35.46 -6.61 -6.36
N GLY A 355 34.26 -7.03 -5.98
CA GLY A 355 33.86 -7.38 -4.61
C GLY A 355 32.41 -7.02 -4.25
N ASP A 356 31.95 -7.41 -3.07
CA ASP A 356 30.58 -7.18 -2.59
C ASP A 356 30.36 -5.73 -2.14
N LEU A 357 29.15 -5.21 -2.34
CA LEU A 357 28.72 -3.91 -1.82
C LEU A 357 28.74 -3.91 -0.29
N LYS A 358 29.33 -2.88 0.34
CA LYS A 358 29.31 -2.70 1.80
C LYS A 358 27.98 -2.17 2.35
N GLY A 359 26.90 -2.23 1.56
CA GLY A 359 25.58 -1.79 1.90
C GLY A 359 24.51 -2.45 1.03
N ILE A 360 23.24 -2.11 1.26
CA ILE A 360 22.11 -2.56 0.44
C ILE A 360 21.75 -1.44 -0.53
N CYS A 361 21.68 -1.75 -1.82
CA CYS A 361 21.11 -0.88 -2.85
C CYS A 361 19.72 -1.42 -3.23
N LEU A 362 18.68 -0.72 -2.85
CA LEU A 362 17.30 -1.08 -3.18
C LEU A 362 16.89 -0.40 -4.48
N LEU A 363 16.54 -1.21 -5.47
CA LEU A 363 16.09 -0.75 -6.76
C LEU A 363 14.57 -0.78 -6.82
N TYR A 364 13.98 0.38 -6.98
CA TYR A 364 12.57 0.47 -7.35
C TYR A 364 12.41 1.15 -8.70
N THR A 365 11.69 0.48 -9.57
CA THR A 365 11.23 1.04 -10.84
C THR A 365 9.71 0.86 -10.89
N SER A 366 8.96 1.93 -10.65
CA SER A 366 7.52 1.93 -10.88
C SER A 366 7.23 1.68 -12.36
N PRO A 367 6.27 0.84 -12.71
CA PRO A 367 5.62 0.96 -14.00
C PRO A 367 4.89 2.31 -13.99
N SER A 368 5.33 3.23 -14.83
CA SER A 368 4.64 4.50 -15.13
C SER A 368 3.49 4.23 -16.06
#